data_701c98e30c850ca20d8fc7d27d4d70fe
#
_entry.id   701c98e30c850ca20d8fc7d27d4d70fe
#
_cell.length_a   1.000
_cell.length_b   1.000
_cell.length_c   1.000
_cell.angle_alpha   90.00
_cell.angle_beta   90.00
_cell.angle_gamma   90.00
#
_symmetry.space_group_name_H-M   'P 1'
#
loop_
_entity.id
_entity.type
_entity.pdbx_description
1 polymer ?
#
loop_
_entity_poly.entity_id
_entity_poly.type
_entity_poly.pdbx_seq_one_letter_code
_entity_poly.pdbx_strand_id
1 'polypeptide(L)'
;DLSVLTSFQHLETLSLLNLEKNLDKAVSSLSALETLTLRSISKPQHIDFINRLKNLQFLTLQLCSFENIDAAAQLPKLKYLQLWRLPKLENLDFVSQMQGLQFLFVETLNGITRFPKVAGLKHLRRVKITSCKNLTDFSEVAYSHSIREFAVQNATQPNLDIYIPIIENQHIENLGIGHEKAAIQKEMQALAQKHGREQITVCMYPDFEQFAFE
;
A
#
# COMPACT_ATOMS: atom_id res chain seq x y z
N ASP A 1 13.88 4.65 -25.30
CA ASP A 1 15.02 3.91 -24.74
C ASP A 1 15.54 4.62 -23.49
N LEU A 2 15.57 3.92 -22.36
CA LEU A 2 15.94 4.48 -21.07
C LEU A 2 17.45 4.47 -20.79
N SER A 3 18.29 4.04 -21.76
CA SER A 3 19.73 3.95 -21.54
C SER A 3 20.39 5.30 -21.17
N VAL A 4 19.81 6.41 -21.61
CA VAL A 4 20.26 7.77 -21.26
C VAL A 4 20.25 8.01 -19.74
N LEU A 5 19.34 7.35 -18.98
CA LEU A 5 19.24 7.52 -17.54
C LEU A 5 20.48 7.06 -16.79
N THR A 6 21.28 6.16 -17.37
CA THR A 6 22.51 5.67 -16.72
C THR A 6 23.55 6.76 -16.46
N SER A 7 23.44 7.93 -17.13
CA SER A 7 24.32 9.07 -16.90
C SER A 7 23.90 9.96 -15.73
N PHE A 8 22.69 9.78 -15.16
CA PHE A 8 22.15 10.64 -14.10
C PHE A 8 22.41 10.03 -12.72
N GLN A 9 23.66 9.93 -12.30
CA GLN A 9 24.06 9.23 -11.06
C GLN A 9 23.54 9.89 -9.76
N HIS A 10 23.11 11.14 -9.81
CA HIS A 10 22.57 11.89 -8.67
C HIS A 10 21.04 12.05 -8.73
N LEU A 11 20.37 11.28 -9.60
CA LEU A 11 18.92 11.36 -9.72
C LEU A 11 18.26 10.76 -8.48
N GLU A 12 17.50 11.58 -7.75
CA GLU A 12 16.79 11.19 -6.52
C GLU A 12 15.33 10.80 -6.78
N THR A 13 14.72 11.37 -7.81
CA THR A 13 13.31 11.11 -8.14
C THR A 13 13.15 10.73 -9.61
N LEU A 14 12.44 9.61 -9.85
CA LEU A 14 12.13 9.13 -11.19
C LEU A 14 10.68 8.70 -11.30
N SER A 15 9.99 9.21 -12.31
CA SER A 15 8.66 8.74 -12.70
C SER A 15 8.67 8.28 -14.16
N LEU A 16 8.27 7.04 -14.41
CA LEU A 16 8.21 6.44 -15.74
C LEU A 16 6.79 6.02 -16.09
N LEU A 17 6.33 6.41 -17.27
CA LEU A 17 5.02 6.08 -17.82
C LEU A 17 5.19 5.41 -19.19
N ASN A 18 4.69 4.18 -19.32
CA ASN A 18 4.71 3.41 -20.60
C ASN A 18 6.12 3.24 -21.22
N LEU A 19 7.18 3.29 -20.42
CA LEU A 19 8.57 3.20 -20.89
C LEU A 19 9.23 1.94 -20.33
N GLU A 20 9.37 0.92 -21.17
CA GLU A 20 9.83 -0.42 -20.77
C GLU A 20 11.20 -0.81 -21.32
N LYS A 21 11.63 -0.19 -22.45
CA LYS A 21 12.86 -0.59 -23.12
C LYS A 21 14.10 -0.26 -22.29
N ASN A 22 14.83 -1.30 -21.89
CA ASN A 22 16.00 -1.23 -20.99
C ASN A 22 15.67 -0.72 -19.56
N LEU A 23 14.43 -0.90 -19.09
CA LEU A 23 13.99 -0.43 -17.78
C LEU A 23 14.87 -0.97 -16.64
N ASP A 24 15.08 -2.26 -16.59
CA ASP A 24 15.87 -2.97 -15.58
C ASP A 24 17.30 -2.42 -15.48
N LYS A 25 18.01 -2.32 -16.61
CA LYS A 25 19.37 -1.80 -16.67
C LYS A 25 19.43 -0.31 -16.28
N ALA A 26 18.49 0.48 -16.80
CA ALA A 26 18.48 1.92 -16.57
C ALA A 26 18.20 2.23 -15.09
N VAL A 27 17.13 1.67 -14.53
CA VAL A 27 16.71 1.95 -13.14
C VAL A 27 17.72 1.40 -12.14
N SER A 28 18.23 0.17 -12.34
CA SER A 28 19.21 -0.43 -11.42
C SER A 28 20.55 0.31 -11.34
N SER A 29 20.84 1.22 -12.28
CA SER A 29 22.05 2.05 -12.24
C SER A 29 21.92 3.31 -11.38
N LEU A 30 20.71 3.68 -10.96
CA LEU A 30 20.41 4.93 -10.26
C LEU A 30 20.50 4.76 -8.73
N SER A 31 21.71 4.60 -8.21
CA SER A 31 21.94 4.29 -6.79
C SER A 31 21.52 5.40 -5.82
N ALA A 32 21.42 6.65 -6.28
CA ALA A 32 20.97 7.78 -5.45
C ALA A 32 19.43 7.88 -5.35
N LEU A 33 18.67 7.03 -6.08
CA LEU A 33 17.23 7.16 -6.18
C LEU A 33 16.54 6.95 -4.84
N GLU A 34 15.73 7.92 -4.44
CA GLU A 34 14.91 7.90 -3.22
C GLU A 34 13.41 7.70 -3.54
N THR A 35 12.96 8.18 -4.69
CA THR A 35 11.55 8.08 -5.11
C THR A 35 11.46 7.44 -6.50
N LEU A 36 10.68 6.37 -6.60
CA LEU A 36 10.41 5.70 -7.88
C LEU A 36 8.91 5.52 -8.10
N THR A 37 8.42 6.04 -9.23
CA THR A 37 7.07 5.77 -9.71
C THR A 37 7.14 5.06 -11.06
N LEU A 38 6.54 3.86 -11.13
CA LEU A 38 6.37 3.11 -12.36
C LEU A 38 4.88 3.02 -12.68
N ARG A 39 4.50 3.46 -13.87
CA ARG A 39 3.11 3.45 -14.31
C ARG A 39 2.96 2.83 -15.70
N SER A 40 1.95 1.96 -15.84
CA SER A 40 1.63 1.27 -17.09
C SER A 40 2.83 0.51 -17.67
N ILE A 41 3.51 -0.23 -16.80
CA ILE A 41 4.63 -1.09 -17.15
C ILE A 41 4.15 -2.54 -17.25
N SER A 42 4.29 -3.17 -18.38
CA SER A 42 3.87 -4.55 -18.63
C SER A 42 5.05 -5.54 -18.70
N LYS A 43 6.26 -5.04 -18.90
CA LYS A 43 7.51 -5.81 -18.92
C LYS A 43 8.62 -5.03 -18.21
N PRO A 44 9.54 -5.71 -17.49
CA PRO A 44 9.55 -7.14 -17.16
C PRO A 44 8.42 -7.53 -16.22
N GLN A 45 8.17 -8.84 -16.06
CA GLN A 45 7.15 -9.36 -15.11
C GLN A 45 7.59 -9.29 -13.64
N HIS A 46 8.88 -9.11 -13.39
CA HIS A 46 9.49 -9.04 -12.06
C HIS A 46 10.20 -7.70 -11.87
N ILE A 47 10.27 -7.24 -10.63
CA ILE A 47 10.89 -5.95 -10.29
C ILE A 47 12.25 -6.09 -9.57
N ASP A 48 12.93 -7.20 -9.71
CA ASP A 48 14.19 -7.49 -9.00
C ASP A 48 15.30 -6.45 -9.24
N PHE A 49 15.21 -5.71 -10.34
CA PHE A 49 16.11 -4.60 -10.65
C PHE A 49 16.11 -3.49 -9.59
N ILE A 50 15.04 -3.35 -8.78
CA ILE A 50 15.00 -2.37 -7.68
C ILE A 50 15.88 -2.77 -6.48
N ASN A 51 16.32 -4.01 -6.38
CA ASN A 51 17.17 -4.48 -5.27
C ASN A 51 18.47 -3.69 -5.12
N ARG A 52 18.92 -3.00 -6.17
CA ARG A 52 20.10 -2.12 -6.15
C ARG A 52 19.83 -0.74 -5.59
N LEU A 53 18.57 -0.34 -5.46
CA LEU A 53 18.16 1.01 -5.03
C LEU A 53 18.14 1.12 -3.50
N LYS A 54 19.31 1.03 -2.87
CA LYS A 54 19.41 0.98 -1.40
C LYS A 54 18.99 2.27 -0.67
N ASN A 55 18.82 3.36 -1.42
CA ASN A 55 18.35 4.64 -0.90
C ASN A 55 16.84 4.85 -1.12
N LEU A 56 16.13 3.91 -1.80
CA LEU A 56 14.74 4.09 -2.12
C LEU A 56 13.88 4.14 -0.85
N GLN A 57 13.12 5.23 -0.71
CA GLN A 57 12.22 5.51 0.40
C GLN A 57 10.75 5.44 -0.03
N PHE A 58 10.45 5.80 -1.28
CA PHE A 58 9.09 5.89 -1.81
C PHE A 58 8.96 5.09 -3.10
N LEU A 59 8.11 4.05 -3.08
CA LEU A 59 7.83 3.22 -4.24
C LEU A 59 6.34 3.29 -4.59
N THR A 60 6.06 3.68 -5.82
CA THR A 60 4.70 3.70 -6.38
C THR A 60 4.64 2.85 -7.64
N LEU A 61 3.78 1.84 -7.64
CA LEU A 61 3.51 0.97 -8.77
C LEU A 61 2.04 1.11 -9.18
N GLN A 62 1.80 1.58 -10.42
CA GLN A 62 0.46 1.87 -10.91
C GLN A 62 0.20 1.22 -12.26
N LEU A 63 -0.91 0.49 -12.41
CA LEU A 63 -1.32 -0.11 -13.68
C LEU A 63 -0.22 -1.02 -14.28
N CYS A 64 0.58 -1.66 -13.43
CA CYS A 64 1.67 -2.53 -13.84
C CYS A 64 1.25 -4.00 -13.84
N SER A 65 1.85 -4.80 -14.73
CA SER A 65 1.57 -6.24 -14.85
C SER A 65 2.62 -7.11 -14.16
N PHE A 66 3.23 -6.61 -13.08
CA PHE A 66 4.16 -7.41 -12.28
C PHE A 66 3.42 -8.57 -11.61
N GLU A 67 4.03 -9.75 -11.68
CA GLU A 67 3.52 -10.98 -11.05
C GLU A 67 4.07 -11.15 -9.63
N ASN A 68 5.30 -10.67 -9.43
CA ASN A 68 5.98 -10.70 -8.14
C ASN A 68 6.65 -9.36 -7.88
N ILE A 69 6.43 -8.85 -6.67
CA ILE A 69 7.04 -7.61 -6.18
C ILE A 69 7.76 -7.80 -4.84
N ASP A 70 8.14 -9.04 -4.49
CA ASP A 70 8.83 -9.39 -3.23
C ASP A 70 10.16 -8.66 -3.06
N ALA A 71 10.77 -8.24 -4.17
CA ALA A 71 11.97 -7.39 -4.16
C ALA A 71 11.79 -6.10 -3.34
N ALA A 72 10.56 -5.58 -3.24
CA ALA A 72 10.28 -4.40 -2.42
C ALA A 72 10.57 -4.64 -0.93
N ALA A 73 10.42 -5.87 -0.44
CA ALA A 73 10.73 -6.23 0.94
C ALA A 73 12.24 -6.20 1.27
N GLN A 74 13.11 -6.18 0.24
CA GLN A 74 14.56 -6.15 0.39
C GLN A 74 15.12 -4.71 0.41
N LEU A 75 14.27 -3.70 0.33
CA LEU A 75 14.66 -2.29 0.32
C LEU A 75 14.78 -1.75 1.76
N PRO A 76 16.01 -1.47 2.23
CA PRO A 76 16.25 -1.23 3.66
C PRO A 76 15.68 0.10 4.16
N LYS A 77 15.46 1.06 3.25
CA LYS A 77 14.99 2.42 3.60
C LYS A 77 13.54 2.69 3.16
N LEU A 78 12.81 1.67 2.65
CA LEU A 78 11.48 1.89 2.11
C LEU A 78 10.49 2.21 3.24
N LYS A 79 9.90 3.40 3.16
CA LYS A 79 8.93 3.96 4.11
C LYS A 79 7.51 4.02 3.55
N TYR A 80 7.38 4.19 2.24
CA TYR A 80 6.11 4.35 1.55
C TYR A 80 5.98 3.35 0.41
N LEU A 81 4.87 2.61 0.40
CA LEU A 81 4.51 1.71 -0.69
C LEU A 81 3.10 2.00 -1.16
N GLN A 82 2.96 2.35 -2.44
CA GLN A 82 1.67 2.46 -3.12
C GLN A 82 1.56 1.44 -4.25
N LEU A 83 0.46 0.69 -4.23
CA LEU A 83 0.12 -0.30 -5.23
C LEU A 83 -1.27 0.01 -5.78
N TRP A 84 -1.36 0.37 -7.05
CA TRP A 84 -2.61 0.68 -7.70
C TRP A 84 -2.83 -0.16 -8.95
N ARG A 85 -3.89 -0.97 -8.93
CA ARG A 85 -4.33 -1.78 -10.08
C ARG A 85 -3.21 -2.63 -10.68
N LEU A 86 -2.72 -3.57 -9.86
CA LEU A 86 -1.78 -4.61 -10.26
C LEU A 86 -2.55 -5.93 -10.44
N PRO A 87 -3.03 -6.24 -11.64
CA PRO A 87 -4.01 -7.32 -11.85
C PRO A 87 -3.47 -8.73 -11.62
N LYS A 88 -2.15 -8.90 -11.62
CA LYS A 88 -1.48 -10.19 -11.42
C LYS A 88 -1.02 -10.41 -9.98
N LEU A 89 -1.15 -9.40 -9.11
CA LEU A 89 -0.76 -9.52 -7.71
C LEU A 89 -1.86 -10.24 -6.91
N GLU A 90 -1.56 -11.41 -6.36
CA GLU A 90 -2.51 -12.29 -5.69
C GLU A 90 -2.47 -12.20 -4.17
N ASN A 91 -1.38 -11.70 -3.59
CA ASN A 91 -1.25 -11.51 -2.14
C ASN A 91 -0.31 -10.35 -1.79
N LEU A 92 -0.28 -9.98 -0.51
CA LEU A 92 0.58 -8.95 0.05
C LEU A 92 1.53 -9.52 1.13
N ASP A 93 1.82 -10.82 1.10
CA ASP A 93 2.57 -11.49 2.18
C ASP A 93 3.99 -10.93 2.35
N PHE A 94 4.61 -10.45 1.27
CA PHE A 94 5.92 -9.79 1.29
C PHE A 94 5.96 -8.55 2.20
N VAL A 95 4.82 -7.87 2.41
CA VAL A 95 4.72 -6.68 3.28
C VAL A 95 5.15 -7.00 4.71
N SER A 96 4.92 -8.23 5.19
CA SER A 96 5.30 -8.66 6.55
C SER A 96 6.81 -8.55 6.85
N GLN A 97 7.64 -8.46 5.82
CA GLN A 97 9.08 -8.35 5.93
C GLN A 97 9.60 -6.90 5.87
N MET A 98 8.74 -5.93 5.56
CA MET A 98 9.10 -4.52 5.33
C MET A 98 9.20 -3.73 6.63
N GLN A 99 10.24 -3.99 7.42
CA GLN A 99 10.39 -3.45 8.77
C GLN A 99 10.41 -1.91 8.86
N GLY A 100 10.86 -1.22 7.81
CA GLY A 100 10.89 0.24 7.72
C GLY A 100 9.61 0.89 7.20
N LEU A 101 8.62 0.09 6.77
CA LEU A 101 7.41 0.62 6.15
C LEU A 101 6.58 1.43 7.15
N GLN A 102 6.20 2.66 6.76
CA GLN A 102 5.42 3.59 7.57
C GLN A 102 4.03 3.84 7.00
N PHE A 103 3.90 3.81 5.68
CA PHE A 103 2.63 4.00 4.98
C PHE A 103 2.43 2.96 3.87
N LEU A 104 1.34 2.21 3.97
CA LEU A 104 0.88 1.28 2.94
C LEU A 104 -0.40 1.81 2.30
N PHE A 105 -0.36 2.06 1.00
CA PHE A 105 -1.54 2.42 0.20
C PHE A 105 -1.80 1.38 -0.87
N VAL A 106 -2.95 0.74 -0.84
CA VAL A 106 -3.38 -0.22 -1.86
C VAL A 106 -4.72 0.20 -2.47
N GLU A 107 -4.79 0.14 -3.80
CA GLU A 107 -5.97 0.57 -4.54
C GLU A 107 -6.28 -0.38 -5.69
N THR A 108 -7.53 -0.82 -5.77
CA THR A 108 -8.05 -1.67 -6.86
C THR A 108 -7.19 -2.93 -7.07
N LEU A 109 -6.79 -3.58 -5.98
CA LEU A 109 -6.08 -4.87 -6.02
C LEU A 109 -7.11 -6.00 -5.88
N ASN A 110 -7.69 -6.42 -6.99
CA ASN A 110 -8.77 -7.42 -6.98
C ASN A 110 -8.29 -8.87 -6.83
N GLY A 111 -6.98 -9.13 -6.92
CA GLY A 111 -6.38 -10.46 -6.67
C GLY A 111 -6.25 -10.79 -5.19
N ILE A 112 -6.21 -9.78 -4.31
CA ILE A 112 -5.99 -9.99 -2.89
C ILE A 112 -7.30 -10.25 -2.13
N THR A 113 -7.29 -11.22 -1.22
CA THR A 113 -8.44 -11.60 -0.39
C THR A 113 -8.22 -11.38 1.10
N ARG A 114 -6.96 -11.28 1.54
CA ARG A 114 -6.58 -11.07 2.94
C ARG A 114 -5.58 -9.94 3.10
N PHE A 115 -5.68 -9.25 4.22
CA PHE A 115 -4.70 -8.25 4.64
C PHE A 115 -3.42 -8.96 5.13
N PRO A 116 -2.21 -8.43 4.87
CA PRO A 116 -0.97 -9.09 5.22
C PRO A 116 -0.74 -9.10 6.75
N LYS A 117 0.15 -9.99 7.19
CA LYS A 117 0.63 -10.00 8.58
C LYS A 117 1.41 -8.72 8.87
N VAL A 118 0.97 -7.95 9.86
CA VAL A 118 1.54 -6.64 10.20
C VAL A 118 1.98 -6.51 11.67
N ALA A 119 1.74 -7.53 12.49
CA ALA A 119 2.08 -7.51 13.93
C ALA A 119 3.55 -7.17 14.21
N GLY A 120 4.47 -7.58 13.32
CA GLY A 120 5.90 -7.32 13.43
C GLY A 120 6.37 -5.96 12.91
N LEU A 121 5.51 -5.19 12.24
CA LEU A 121 5.88 -3.94 11.56
C LEU A 121 5.76 -2.75 12.53
N LYS A 122 6.82 -2.48 13.27
CA LYS A 122 6.83 -1.45 14.34
C LYS A 122 6.66 -0.01 13.85
N HIS A 123 6.93 0.25 12.57
CA HIS A 123 6.88 1.59 11.98
C HIS A 123 5.65 1.83 11.10
N LEU A 124 4.84 0.80 10.79
CA LEU A 124 3.64 0.96 9.98
C LEU A 124 2.57 1.71 10.75
N ARG A 125 2.40 3.00 10.45
CA ARG A 125 1.47 3.90 11.15
C ARG A 125 0.21 4.20 10.37
N ARG A 126 0.28 4.19 9.05
CA ARG A 126 -0.87 4.53 8.19
C ARG A 126 -1.12 3.44 7.15
N VAL A 127 -2.38 3.04 7.05
CA VAL A 127 -2.87 2.12 6.01
C VAL A 127 -4.06 2.76 5.29
N LYS A 128 -4.01 2.78 3.96
CA LYS A 128 -5.13 3.19 3.11
C LYS A 128 -5.47 2.10 2.12
N ILE A 129 -6.72 1.72 2.08
CA ILE A 129 -7.27 0.70 1.17
C ILE A 129 -8.42 1.33 0.40
N THR A 130 -8.37 1.26 -0.93
CA THR A 130 -9.41 1.86 -1.77
C THR A 130 -9.87 0.86 -2.83
N SER A 131 -11.17 0.64 -2.94
CA SER A 131 -11.79 -0.16 -4.02
C SER A 131 -11.21 -1.59 -4.18
N CYS A 132 -10.75 -2.23 -3.10
CA CYS A 132 -10.26 -3.61 -3.10
C CYS A 132 -11.42 -4.58 -2.85
N LYS A 133 -12.16 -4.93 -3.91
CA LYS A 133 -13.45 -5.63 -3.84
C LYS A 133 -13.40 -7.02 -3.22
N ASN A 134 -12.29 -7.75 -3.35
CA ASN A 134 -12.18 -9.12 -2.89
C ASN A 134 -11.46 -9.25 -1.54
N LEU A 135 -10.96 -8.14 -0.99
CA LEU A 135 -10.31 -8.11 0.33
C LEU A 135 -11.38 -8.20 1.43
N THR A 136 -11.49 -9.36 2.05
CA THR A 136 -12.54 -9.69 3.03
C THR A 136 -11.99 -10.18 4.36
N ASP A 137 -10.69 -10.42 4.47
CA ASP A 137 -10.04 -10.86 5.71
C ASP A 137 -9.08 -9.78 6.22
N PHE A 138 -9.44 -9.16 7.33
CA PHE A 138 -8.66 -8.16 8.05
C PHE A 138 -8.19 -8.67 9.43
N SER A 139 -8.26 -9.97 9.70
CA SER A 139 -7.95 -10.55 11.00
C SER A 139 -6.57 -10.16 11.53
N GLU A 140 -5.56 -10.02 10.65
CA GLU A 140 -4.20 -9.65 11.01
C GLU A 140 -4.07 -8.20 11.55
N VAL A 141 -5.07 -7.34 11.29
CA VAL A 141 -5.07 -5.97 11.82
C VAL A 141 -5.23 -5.95 13.34
N ALA A 142 -5.95 -6.92 13.90
CA ALA A 142 -6.15 -7.03 15.35
C ALA A 142 -4.83 -7.16 16.14
N TYR A 143 -3.78 -7.67 15.50
CA TYR A 143 -2.48 -7.88 16.13
C TYR A 143 -1.49 -6.72 15.92
N SER A 144 -1.90 -5.66 15.21
CA SER A 144 -1.04 -4.49 15.00
C SER A 144 -1.10 -3.54 16.18
N HIS A 145 0.06 -3.22 16.76
CA HIS A 145 0.22 -2.22 17.81
C HIS A 145 0.78 -0.88 17.29
N SER A 146 1.14 -0.81 16.03
CA SER A 146 1.82 0.35 15.43
C SER A 146 0.90 1.22 14.58
N ILE A 147 -0.14 0.62 13.95
CA ILE A 147 -1.07 1.36 13.10
C ILE A 147 -1.86 2.36 13.94
N ARG A 148 -1.86 3.63 13.52
CA ARG A 148 -2.59 4.75 14.13
C ARG A 148 -3.73 5.23 13.25
N GLU A 149 -3.57 5.07 11.95
CA GLU A 149 -4.55 5.53 10.96
C GLU A 149 -4.88 4.40 9.99
N PHE A 150 -6.15 4.07 9.88
CA PHE A 150 -6.62 3.04 8.96
C PHE A 150 -7.83 3.54 8.18
N ALA A 151 -7.75 3.52 6.85
CA ALA A 151 -8.84 3.90 5.97
C ALA A 151 -9.22 2.80 4.99
N VAL A 152 -10.51 2.50 4.90
CA VAL A 152 -11.11 1.71 3.83
C VAL A 152 -12.08 2.61 3.06
N GLN A 153 -11.79 2.86 1.79
CA GLN A 153 -12.62 3.70 0.92
C GLN A 153 -13.26 2.87 -0.18
N ASN A 154 -14.48 3.27 -0.56
CA ASN A 154 -15.27 2.57 -1.57
C ASN A 154 -15.44 1.08 -1.21
N ALA A 155 -15.72 0.79 0.04
CA ALA A 155 -16.06 -0.55 0.49
C ALA A 155 -17.35 -1.01 -0.20
N THR A 156 -17.37 -2.26 -0.66
CA THR A 156 -18.51 -2.85 -1.39
C THR A 156 -19.06 -4.10 -0.73
N GLN A 157 -18.40 -4.58 0.32
CA GLN A 157 -18.73 -5.84 0.98
C GLN A 157 -20.01 -5.72 1.80
N PRO A 158 -20.99 -6.61 1.59
CA PRO A 158 -22.24 -6.59 2.34
C PRO A 158 -22.09 -7.15 3.77
N ASN A 159 -21.12 -8.04 3.98
CA ASN A 159 -20.81 -8.55 5.31
C ASN A 159 -19.89 -7.57 6.03
N LEU A 160 -20.42 -6.87 7.02
CA LEU A 160 -19.69 -5.86 7.77
C LEU A 160 -18.82 -6.43 8.88
N ASP A 161 -19.04 -7.67 9.30
CA ASP A 161 -18.27 -8.32 10.38
C ASP A 161 -16.78 -8.45 10.02
N ILE A 162 -16.46 -8.43 8.73
CA ILE A 162 -15.05 -8.43 8.25
C ILE A 162 -14.24 -7.23 8.78
N TYR A 163 -14.90 -6.14 9.16
CA TYR A 163 -14.25 -4.92 9.68
C TYR A 163 -14.09 -4.91 11.20
N ILE A 164 -14.67 -5.88 11.92
CA ILE A 164 -14.56 -5.97 13.39
C ILE A 164 -13.10 -5.93 13.86
N PRO A 165 -12.14 -6.67 13.25
CA PRO A 165 -10.75 -6.63 13.69
C PRO A 165 -10.11 -5.23 13.59
N ILE A 166 -10.58 -4.39 12.66
CA ILE A 166 -10.11 -3.01 12.51
C ILE A 166 -10.79 -2.11 13.54
N ILE A 167 -12.11 -2.30 13.72
CA ILE A 167 -12.94 -1.49 14.65
C ILE A 167 -12.47 -1.67 16.08
N GLU A 168 -12.20 -2.91 16.50
CA GLU A 168 -11.81 -3.25 17.88
C GLU A 168 -10.34 -2.92 18.19
N ASN A 169 -9.50 -2.72 17.18
CA ASN A 169 -8.09 -2.37 17.42
C ASN A 169 -7.97 -0.95 18.00
N GLN A 170 -7.79 -0.86 19.32
CA GLN A 170 -7.71 0.40 20.08
C GLN A 170 -6.44 1.22 19.78
N HIS A 171 -5.44 0.65 19.12
CA HIS A 171 -4.24 1.40 18.68
C HIS A 171 -4.52 2.28 17.47
N ILE A 172 -5.61 2.02 16.73
CA ILE A 172 -6.01 2.84 15.59
C ILE A 172 -6.76 4.06 16.13
N GLU A 173 -6.11 5.21 16.12
CA GLU A 173 -6.67 6.48 16.59
C GLU A 173 -7.66 7.07 15.59
N ASN A 174 -7.29 7.04 14.30
CA ASN A 174 -8.09 7.56 13.20
C ASN A 174 -8.58 6.41 12.31
N LEU A 175 -9.86 6.10 12.41
CA LEU A 175 -10.51 5.06 11.59
C LEU A 175 -11.52 5.67 10.62
N GLY A 176 -11.34 5.35 9.34
CA GLY A 176 -12.30 5.67 8.29
C GLY A 176 -12.75 4.42 7.53
N ILE A 177 -14.06 4.16 7.48
CA ILE A 177 -14.63 3.11 6.63
C ILE A 177 -15.79 3.71 5.85
N GLY A 178 -15.57 3.96 4.55
CA GLY A 178 -16.56 4.51 3.64
C GLY A 178 -17.13 3.44 2.74
N HIS A 179 -18.44 3.18 2.84
CA HIS A 179 -19.17 2.27 1.98
C HIS A 179 -19.91 3.02 0.88
N GLU A 180 -19.97 2.46 -0.34
CA GLU A 180 -20.64 3.09 -1.50
C GLU A 180 -22.14 3.30 -1.28
N LYS A 181 -22.81 2.44 -0.48
CA LYS A 181 -24.25 2.52 -0.21
C LYS A 181 -24.50 3.21 1.13
N ALA A 182 -25.24 4.33 1.11
CA ALA A 182 -25.56 5.11 2.31
C ALA A 182 -26.29 4.32 3.40
N ALA A 183 -27.15 3.35 3.02
CA ALA A 183 -27.84 2.49 3.99
C ALA A 183 -26.84 1.63 4.77
N ILE A 184 -25.89 1.00 4.06
CA ILE A 184 -24.85 0.16 4.68
C ILE A 184 -23.88 1.02 5.51
N GLN A 185 -23.64 2.28 5.11
CA GLN A 185 -22.83 3.20 5.92
C GLN A 185 -23.41 3.46 7.30
N LYS A 186 -24.76 3.51 7.44
CA LYS A 186 -25.42 3.63 8.74
C LYS A 186 -25.27 2.35 9.58
N GLU A 187 -25.39 1.19 8.95
CA GLU A 187 -25.17 -0.10 9.61
C GLU A 187 -23.72 -0.23 10.08
N MET A 188 -22.76 0.23 9.29
CA MET A 188 -21.34 0.29 9.65
C MET A 188 -21.11 1.16 10.90
N GLN A 189 -21.74 2.33 10.96
CA GLN A 189 -21.65 3.20 12.14
C GLN A 189 -22.24 2.52 13.38
N ALA A 190 -23.38 1.84 13.25
CA ALA A 190 -24.00 1.10 14.34
C ALA A 190 -23.13 -0.07 14.81
N LEU A 191 -22.50 -0.80 13.87
CA LEU A 191 -21.55 -1.86 14.19
C LEU A 191 -20.36 -1.30 14.98
N ALA A 192 -19.78 -0.19 14.53
CA ALA A 192 -18.67 0.44 15.23
C ALA A 192 -19.01 0.82 16.67
N GLN A 193 -20.20 1.42 16.90
CA GLN A 193 -20.70 1.76 18.22
C GLN A 193 -20.89 0.52 19.11
N LYS A 194 -21.45 -0.57 18.56
CA LYS A 194 -21.60 -1.84 19.26
C LYS A 194 -20.25 -2.41 19.74
N HIS A 195 -19.18 -2.17 18.99
CA HIS A 195 -17.82 -2.62 19.28
C HIS A 195 -16.96 -1.54 19.99
N GLY A 196 -17.60 -0.56 20.64
CA GLY A 196 -16.95 0.40 21.52
C GLY A 196 -16.27 1.57 20.84
N ARG A 197 -16.54 1.80 19.54
CA ARG A 197 -16.01 2.93 18.79
C ARG A 197 -17.13 3.94 18.47
N GLU A 198 -17.10 5.09 19.10
CA GLU A 198 -18.19 6.08 19.00
C GLU A 198 -18.39 6.61 17.59
N GLN A 199 -17.28 6.85 16.86
CA GLN A 199 -17.33 7.36 15.50
C GLN A 199 -16.31 6.68 14.59
N ILE A 200 -16.75 6.41 13.36
CA ILE A 200 -15.89 6.14 12.21
C ILE A 200 -16.13 7.24 11.18
N THR A 201 -15.07 7.74 10.59
CA THR A 201 -15.20 8.75 9.54
C THR A 201 -15.52 8.08 8.20
N VAL A 202 -16.28 8.76 7.35
CA VAL A 202 -16.44 8.34 5.93
C VAL A 202 -15.24 8.77 5.12
N CYS A 203 -14.34 9.49 5.76
CA CYS A 203 -13.43 10.39 5.13
C CYS A 203 -12.08 9.85 4.77
N MET A 204 -11.55 10.65 3.95
CA MET A 204 -10.25 10.63 3.33
C MET A 204 -9.20 11.11 4.29
N TYR A 205 -8.14 10.34 4.41
CA TYR A 205 -6.93 10.88 5.00
C TYR A 205 -6.32 11.92 4.06
N PRO A 206 -5.60 12.88 4.63
CA PRO A 206 -4.78 13.79 3.84
C PRO A 206 -3.87 13.00 2.90
N ASP A 207 -3.43 13.66 1.84
CA ASP A 207 -2.46 13.12 0.92
C ASP A 207 -1.18 12.69 1.63
N PHE A 208 -0.38 11.81 1.00
CA PHE A 208 0.83 11.30 1.63
C PHE A 208 1.83 12.42 1.99
N GLU A 209 1.83 13.54 1.25
CA GLU A 209 2.65 14.73 1.54
C GLU A 209 2.38 15.36 2.90
N GLN A 210 1.19 15.14 3.46
CA GLN A 210 0.83 15.59 4.81
C GLN A 210 1.20 14.57 5.90
N PHE A 211 1.65 13.39 5.51
CA PHE A 211 2.09 12.35 6.44
C PHE A 211 3.55 12.59 6.82
N ALA A 212 3.82 12.77 8.11
CA ALA A 212 5.18 12.94 8.62
C ALA A 212 5.91 11.59 8.65
N PHE A 213 6.84 11.38 7.72
CA PHE A 213 7.75 10.24 7.72
C PHE A 213 8.90 10.47 8.70
N GLU A 214 9.27 9.42 9.43
CA GLU A 214 10.41 9.41 10.36
C GLU A 214 11.70 8.95 9.68
#